data_3cf888d2f4134877a15f96fa5d2cde14
#
_entry.id   3cf888d2f4134877a15f96fa5d2cde14
#
_cell.length_a   1.000
_cell.length_b   1.000
_cell.length_c   1.000
_cell.angle_alpha   90.00
_cell.angle_beta   90.00
_cell.angle_gamma   90.00
#
_symmetry.space_group_name_H-M   'P 1'
#
loop_
_entity.id
_entity.type
_entity.pdbx_description
1 polymer ?
#
loop_
_entity_poly.entity_id
_entity_poly.type
_entity_poly.pdbx_seq_one_letter_code
_entity_poly.pdbx_strand_id
1 'polypeptide(L)'
;MPLLLERSGAVAILTLSRPEARNAWCEAFQDGLRQRLPELEADPDVRCVILTGDDAGGAFSAGADLKNPRTHTMDSVAAFLKDLPNRRRAHPIPMLTDFAKPIIAAVNGYAVGIGCIVTYCCDLIVASERAEWRLPQSGLGIIPAQGGATRLARWVGKGLAMRVAFGFPLKAEEAYRVGLAQWLVPHDGLMARAIEVAEHISSLPPLATRLTKESLNRGIDLPLQDAVLGDLYRFAMLELTEDKQEAHQAWRERRKPGFKGR
;
A
#
# COMPACT_ATOMS: atom_id res chain seq x y z
N MET A 1 8.92 8.29 17.57
CA MET A 1 8.78 8.52 16.11
C MET A 1 7.30 8.55 15.79
N PRO A 2 6.82 9.39 14.89
CA PRO A 2 5.39 9.46 14.58
C PRO A 2 4.87 8.28 13.73
N LEU A 3 5.72 7.38 13.28
CA LEU A 3 5.32 6.09 12.70
C LEU A 3 5.41 5.02 13.80
N LEU A 4 4.24 4.59 14.28
CA LEU A 4 4.14 3.57 15.32
C LEU A 4 4.16 2.19 14.66
N LEU A 5 4.70 1.19 15.35
CA LEU A 5 4.72 -0.21 14.94
C LEU A 5 4.17 -1.06 16.06
N GLU A 6 3.12 -1.81 15.75
CA GLU A 6 2.53 -2.82 16.62
C GLU A 6 2.54 -4.18 15.91
N ARG A 7 2.38 -5.26 16.66
CA ARG A 7 2.29 -6.61 16.12
C ARG A 7 1.07 -7.35 16.64
N SER A 8 0.43 -8.09 15.74
CA SER A 8 -0.63 -9.05 16.04
C SER A 8 -0.29 -10.35 15.33
N GLY A 9 0.34 -11.30 16.04
CA GLY A 9 0.83 -12.53 15.42
C GLY A 9 1.80 -12.25 14.26
N ALA A 10 1.49 -12.75 13.07
CA ALA A 10 2.28 -12.55 11.85
C ALA A 10 1.95 -11.24 11.09
N VAL A 11 1.15 -10.36 11.69
CA VAL A 11 0.75 -9.08 11.11
C VAL A 11 1.49 -7.94 11.79
N ALA A 12 2.15 -7.08 11.01
CA ALA A 12 2.70 -5.81 11.51
C ALA A 12 1.74 -4.67 11.18
N ILE A 13 1.48 -3.80 12.14
CA ILE A 13 0.60 -2.64 11.98
C ILE A 13 1.44 -1.38 12.08
N LEU A 14 1.49 -0.61 11.00
CA LEU A 14 2.14 0.68 10.92
C LEU A 14 1.07 1.78 11.01
N THR A 15 1.18 2.63 12.03
CA THR A 15 0.25 3.75 12.23
C THR A 15 0.95 5.09 12.00
N LEU A 16 0.42 5.88 11.08
CA LEU A 16 0.81 7.28 10.87
C LEU A 16 0.22 8.11 12.01
N SER A 17 1.00 8.47 13.02
CA SER A 17 0.52 9.14 14.24
C SER A 17 1.09 10.55 14.38
N ARG A 18 0.31 11.51 13.87
CA ARG A 18 0.42 12.95 14.10
C ARG A 18 -1.00 13.54 14.15
N PRO A 19 -1.81 13.13 15.15
CA PRO A 19 -3.24 13.48 15.20
C PRO A 19 -3.47 14.99 15.24
N GLU A 20 -2.59 15.76 15.89
CA GLU A 20 -2.65 17.23 15.95
C GLU A 20 -2.54 17.92 14.58
N ALA A 21 -1.96 17.22 13.60
CA ALA A 21 -1.83 17.65 12.22
C ALA A 21 -2.66 16.78 11.24
N ARG A 22 -3.66 16.04 11.74
CA ARG A 22 -4.45 15.09 10.95
C ARG A 22 -3.58 14.10 10.16
N ASN A 23 -2.55 13.60 10.79
CA ASN A 23 -1.57 12.69 10.21
C ASN A 23 -0.91 13.22 8.92
N ALA A 24 -0.67 14.55 8.87
CA ALA A 24 -0.01 15.18 7.72
C ALA A 24 1.37 14.57 7.48
N TRP A 25 1.67 14.32 6.20
CA TRP A 25 2.88 13.65 5.75
C TRP A 25 4.12 14.51 6.01
N CYS A 26 5.04 13.98 6.78
CA CYS A 26 6.27 14.65 7.19
C CYS A 26 7.51 13.79 6.89
N GLU A 27 8.68 14.36 7.10
CA GLU A 27 9.96 13.66 6.89
C GLU A 27 10.11 12.46 7.82
N ALA A 28 9.68 12.60 9.07
CA ALA A 28 9.75 11.50 10.05
C ALA A 28 8.90 10.28 9.66
N PHE A 29 7.78 10.44 8.93
CA PHE A 29 7.07 9.31 8.33
C PHE A 29 7.89 8.63 7.24
N GLN A 30 8.59 9.42 6.40
CA GLN A 30 9.42 8.87 5.34
C GLN A 30 10.62 8.12 5.89
N ASP A 31 11.28 8.67 6.90
CA ASP A 31 12.42 8.03 7.57
C ASP A 31 11.97 6.77 8.30
N GLY A 32 10.82 6.83 8.97
CA GLY A 32 10.22 5.68 9.60
C GLY A 32 9.94 4.55 8.60
N LEU A 33 9.36 4.85 7.44
CA LEU A 33 9.11 3.87 6.39
C LEU A 33 10.41 3.31 5.78
N ARG A 34 11.41 4.18 5.52
CA ARG A 34 12.74 3.74 5.03
C ARG A 34 13.43 2.77 5.98
N GLN A 35 13.24 2.96 7.28
CA GLN A 35 13.80 2.08 8.30
C GLN A 35 12.95 0.80 8.44
N ARG A 36 11.64 0.94 8.61
CA ARG A 36 10.76 -0.17 9.00
C ARG A 36 10.47 -1.14 7.85
N LEU A 37 10.31 -0.66 6.62
CA LEU A 37 9.97 -1.57 5.52
C LEU A 37 11.06 -2.64 5.29
N PRO A 38 12.37 -2.32 5.21
CA PRO A 38 13.40 -3.36 5.10
C PRO A 38 13.45 -4.30 6.32
N GLU A 39 13.27 -3.77 7.55
CA GLU A 39 13.21 -4.59 8.77
C GLU A 39 12.05 -5.60 8.70
N LEU A 40 10.85 -5.14 8.34
CA LEU A 40 9.67 -5.99 8.23
C LEU A 40 9.77 -6.97 7.05
N GLU A 41 10.44 -6.58 5.97
CA GLU A 41 10.66 -7.48 4.83
C GLU A 41 11.59 -8.63 5.18
N ALA A 42 12.65 -8.36 5.93
CA ALA A 42 13.63 -9.35 6.36
C ALA A 42 13.12 -10.26 7.51
N ASP A 43 12.11 -9.83 8.26
CA ASP A 43 11.59 -10.57 9.41
C ASP A 43 10.71 -11.76 8.98
N PRO A 44 11.12 -13.02 9.18
CA PRO A 44 10.36 -14.20 8.75
C PRO A 44 9.02 -14.37 9.48
N ASP A 45 8.87 -13.78 10.67
CA ASP A 45 7.65 -13.86 11.46
C ASP A 45 6.57 -12.88 11.00
N VAL A 46 6.93 -11.87 10.20
CA VAL A 46 5.98 -10.96 9.56
C VAL A 46 5.57 -11.49 8.20
N ARG A 47 4.27 -11.65 7.96
CA ARG A 47 3.72 -12.15 6.70
C ARG A 47 2.82 -11.16 5.98
N CYS A 48 2.25 -10.18 6.71
CA CYS A 48 1.42 -9.12 6.14
C CYS A 48 1.63 -7.82 6.94
N VAL A 49 1.47 -6.69 6.28
CA VAL A 49 1.55 -5.35 6.90
C VAL A 49 0.22 -4.63 6.73
N ILE A 50 -0.27 -4.01 7.79
CA ILE A 50 -1.38 -3.04 7.74
C ILE A 50 -0.79 -1.65 7.91
N LEU A 51 -1.20 -0.71 7.06
CA LEU A 51 -0.89 0.71 7.19
C LEU A 51 -2.17 1.49 7.43
N THR A 52 -2.19 2.29 8.51
CA THR A 52 -3.36 3.09 8.89
C THR A 52 -2.95 4.47 9.40
N GLY A 53 -3.91 5.36 9.57
CA GLY A 53 -3.73 6.64 10.27
C GLY A 53 -4.18 6.53 11.72
N ASP A 54 -3.55 7.31 12.60
CA ASP A 54 -4.01 7.48 13.98
C ASP A 54 -5.43 8.09 13.98
N ASP A 55 -6.36 7.39 14.60
CA ASP A 55 -7.78 7.71 14.54
C ASP A 55 -8.11 9.04 15.20
N ALA A 56 -7.36 9.43 16.22
CA ALA A 56 -7.52 10.74 16.88
C ALA A 56 -7.29 11.92 15.91
N GLY A 57 -6.62 11.70 14.78
CA GLY A 57 -6.44 12.69 13.72
C GLY A 57 -7.64 12.83 12.77
N GLY A 58 -8.60 11.91 12.79
CA GLY A 58 -9.78 11.88 11.91
C GLY A 58 -9.41 11.76 10.42
N ALA A 59 -8.23 11.23 10.12
CA ALA A 59 -7.72 11.06 8.76
C ALA A 59 -6.73 9.89 8.71
N PHE A 60 -6.67 9.24 7.56
CA PHE A 60 -5.54 8.39 7.22
C PHE A 60 -4.28 9.26 7.08
N SER A 61 -4.35 10.29 6.25
CA SER A 61 -3.36 11.37 6.15
C SER A 61 -3.95 12.57 5.41
N ALA A 62 -3.81 13.77 5.99
CA ALA A 62 -4.23 15.02 5.36
C ALA A 62 -3.33 15.47 4.20
N GLY A 63 -2.34 14.66 3.78
CA GLY A 63 -1.42 15.01 2.72
C GLY A 63 -0.17 15.73 3.20
N ALA A 64 0.54 16.39 2.31
CA ALA A 64 1.78 17.11 2.64
C ALA A 64 1.54 18.15 3.73
N ASP A 65 2.48 18.25 4.68
CA ASP A 65 2.46 19.28 5.72
C ASP A 65 2.76 20.65 5.09
N LEU A 66 1.68 21.39 4.77
CA LEU A 66 1.80 22.71 4.15
C LEU A 66 2.24 23.81 5.14
N LYS A 67 2.18 23.56 6.45
CA LYS A 67 2.67 24.50 7.48
C LYS A 67 4.20 24.43 7.60
N ASN A 68 4.76 23.26 7.31
CA ASN A 68 6.19 23.03 7.27
C ASN A 68 6.57 22.44 5.90
N PRO A 69 6.45 23.24 4.83
CA PRO A 69 6.71 22.75 3.49
C PRO A 69 8.19 22.38 3.39
N ARG A 70 8.48 21.27 2.69
CA ARG A 70 9.86 20.97 2.33
C ARG A 70 10.40 22.08 1.43
N THR A 71 11.38 22.78 1.90
CA THR A 71 12.18 23.69 1.07
C THR A 71 13.06 22.84 0.15
N HIS A 72 12.53 22.48 -0.99
CA HIS A 72 13.37 22.01 -2.09
C HIS A 72 13.92 23.25 -2.79
N THR A 73 15.08 23.70 -2.37
CA THR A 73 15.87 24.64 -3.16
C THR A 73 16.32 23.90 -4.42
N MET A 74 15.60 24.12 -5.50
CA MET A 74 16.05 23.69 -6.83
C MET A 74 16.84 24.85 -7.41
N ASP A 75 18.16 24.71 -7.46
CA ASP A 75 19.04 25.70 -8.06
C ASP A 75 18.76 25.84 -9.56
N SER A 76 18.35 24.76 -10.20
CA SER A 76 17.93 24.75 -11.60
C SER A 76 17.19 23.47 -11.99
N VAL A 77 16.45 23.51 -13.10
CA VAL A 77 15.83 22.30 -13.70
C VAL A 77 16.89 21.25 -14.04
N ALA A 78 18.06 21.69 -14.51
CA ALA A 78 19.14 20.77 -14.86
C ALA A 78 19.69 20.03 -13.61
N ALA A 79 19.87 20.74 -12.50
CA ALA A 79 20.27 20.14 -11.22
C ALA A 79 19.23 19.13 -10.72
N PHE A 80 17.93 19.48 -10.83
CA PHE A 80 16.84 18.56 -10.48
C PHE A 80 16.88 17.28 -11.31
N LEU A 81 17.00 17.40 -12.63
CA LEU A 81 17.03 16.24 -13.53
C LEU A 81 18.23 15.33 -13.28
N LYS A 82 19.40 15.91 -12.97
CA LYS A 82 20.61 15.18 -12.60
C LYS A 82 20.42 14.36 -11.33
N ASP A 83 19.73 14.89 -10.34
CA ASP A 83 19.50 14.25 -9.05
C ASP A 83 18.24 13.35 -9.02
N LEU A 84 17.40 13.40 -10.03
CA LEU A 84 16.12 12.68 -10.08
C LEU A 84 16.25 11.16 -9.79
N PRO A 85 17.27 10.42 -10.29
CA PRO A 85 17.43 9.02 -9.96
C PRO A 85 17.64 8.77 -8.46
N ASN A 86 18.42 9.62 -7.78
CA ASN A 86 18.66 9.50 -6.34
C ASN A 86 17.40 9.84 -5.55
N ARG A 87 16.71 10.91 -5.92
CA ARG A 87 15.42 11.30 -5.32
C ARG A 87 14.37 10.21 -5.43
N ARG A 88 14.29 9.55 -6.58
CA ARG A 88 13.37 8.42 -6.80
C ARG A 88 13.68 7.25 -5.86
N ARG A 89 14.95 6.87 -5.75
CA ARG A 89 15.39 5.76 -4.87
C ARG A 89 15.18 6.06 -3.39
N ALA A 90 15.40 7.31 -2.99
CA ALA A 90 15.26 7.75 -1.61
C ALA A 90 13.79 7.96 -1.18
N HIS A 91 12.84 7.98 -2.12
CA HIS A 91 11.44 8.23 -1.78
C HIS A 91 10.75 6.93 -1.32
N PRO A 92 9.99 6.95 -0.20
CA PRO A 92 9.38 5.73 0.35
C PRO A 92 8.24 5.15 -0.51
N ILE A 93 7.66 5.90 -1.45
CA ILE A 93 6.58 5.42 -2.32
C ILE A 93 7.02 4.23 -3.19
N PRO A 94 8.18 4.26 -3.89
CA PRO A 94 8.70 3.06 -4.56
C PRO A 94 8.89 1.89 -3.61
N MET A 95 9.39 2.13 -2.38
CA MET A 95 9.60 1.07 -1.39
C MET A 95 8.30 0.37 -0.99
N LEU A 96 7.18 1.11 -0.84
CA LEU A 96 5.87 0.52 -0.58
C LEU A 96 5.40 -0.38 -1.73
N THR A 97 5.62 0.07 -2.98
CA THR A 97 5.23 -0.69 -4.17
C THR A 97 6.06 -1.96 -4.35
N ASP A 98 7.36 -1.86 -4.08
CA ASP A 98 8.32 -2.94 -4.30
C ASP A 98 8.45 -3.88 -3.09
N PHE A 99 7.76 -3.57 -1.99
CA PHE A 99 7.75 -4.38 -0.77
C PHE A 99 7.22 -5.79 -1.07
N ALA A 100 7.99 -6.82 -0.72
CA ALA A 100 7.70 -8.18 -1.16
C ALA A 100 6.50 -8.83 -0.47
N LYS A 101 6.16 -8.38 0.75
CA LYS A 101 5.02 -8.91 1.51
C LYS A 101 3.76 -8.10 1.21
N PRO A 102 2.54 -8.66 1.35
CA PRO A 102 1.31 -7.92 1.21
C PRO A 102 1.19 -6.74 2.17
N ILE A 103 0.69 -5.61 1.66
CA ILE A 103 0.36 -4.42 2.45
C ILE A 103 -1.12 -4.10 2.27
N ILE A 104 -1.82 -3.92 3.37
CA ILE A 104 -3.23 -3.50 3.41
C ILE A 104 -3.28 -2.05 3.90
N ALA A 105 -3.95 -1.17 3.16
CA ALA A 105 -4.31 0.14 3.68
C ALA A 105 -5.65 0.04 4.43
N ALA A 106 -5.64 0.32 5.72
CA ALA A 106 -6.85 0.51 6.51
C ALA A 106 -7.17 2.00 6.60
N VAL A 107 -8.09 2.46 5.73
CA VAL A 107 -8.34 3.89 5.53
C VAL A 107 -9.44 4.35 6.46
N ASN A 108 -9.05 4.96 7.58
CA ASN A 108 -9.92 5.36 8.69
C ASN A 108 -10.65 6.71 8.48
N GLY A 109 -10.22 7.51 7.49
CA GLY A 109 -10.79 8.83 7.24
C GLY A 109 -10.22 9.45 5.97
N TYR A 110 -10.00 10.76 5.99
CA TYR A 110 -9.46 11.48 4.84
C TYR A 110 -8.09 10.97 4.40
N ALA A 111 -7.96 10.60 3.14
CA ALA A 111 -6.71 10.36 2.44
C ALA A 111 -6.51 11.47 1.40
N VAL A 112 -5.58 12.40 1.64
CA VAL A 112 -5.41 13.59 0.80
C VAL A 112 -4.01 13.61 0.16
N GLY A 113 -3.93 13.93 -1.11
CA GLY A 113 -2.67 14.13 -1.80
C GLY A 113 -1.73 12.91 -1.70
N ILE A 114 -0.60 13.05 -1.01
CA ILE A 114 0.33 11.94 -0.77
C ILE A 114 -0.32 10.81 0.06
N GLY A 115 -1.28 11.13 0.94
CA GLY A 115 -2.07 10.13 1.65
C GLY A 115 -2.85 9.20 0.69
N CYS A 116 -3.47 9.74 -0.36
CA CYS A 116 -4.06 8.94 -1.43
C CYS A 116 -3.03 8.03 -2.09
N ILE A 117 -1.88 8.61 -2.47
CA ILE A 117 -0.83 7.90 -3.23
C ILE A 117 -0.31 6.70 -2.43
N VAL A 118 -0.16 6.87 -1.13
CA VAL A 118 0.24 5.79 -0.21
C VAL A 118 -0.78 4.64 -0.26
N THR A 119 -2.08 4.93 -0.21
CA THR A 119 -3.12 3.88 -0.29
C THR A 119 -3.09 3.14 -1.64
N TYR A 120 -2.79 3.86 -2.74
CA TYR A 120 -2.70 3.26 -4.09
C TYR A 120 -1.44 2.39 -4.28
N CYS A 121 -0.46 2.51 -3.40
CA CYS A 121 0.75 1.68 -3.38
C CYS A 121 0.58 0.43 -2.52
N CYS A 122 -0.48 0.33 -1.73
CA CYS A 122 -0.85 -0.88 -1.02
C CYS A 122 -1.55 -1.88 -1.96
N ASP A 123 -1.55 -3.15 -1.57
CA ASP A 123 -2.11 -4.22 -2.40
C ASP A 123 -3.63 -4.34 -2.26
N LEU A 124 -4.15 -4.02 -1.08
CA LEU A 124 -5.57 -4.07 -0.74
C LEU A 124 -5.94 -2.84 0.10
N ILE A 125 -7.20 -2.44 0.00
CA ILE A 125 -7.76 -1.32 0.77
C ILE A 125 -9.01 -1.77 1.50
N VAL A 126 -8.99 -1.64 2.83
CA VAL A 126 -10.18 -1.71 3.69
C VAL A 126 -10.56 -0.27 4.02
N ALA A 127 -11.76 0.12 3.65
CA ALA A 127 -12.25 1.47 3.86
C ALA A 127 -13.25 1.53 5.02
N SER A 128 -13.05 2.49 5.92
CA SER A 128 -14.12 2.97 6.78
C SER A 128 -15.18 3.72 5.96
N GLU A 129 -16.43 3.71 6.38
CA GLU A 129 -17.48 4.57 5.82
C GLU A 129 -17.14 6.08 5.85
N ARG A 130 -16.19 6.48 6.71
CA ARG A 130 -15.68 7.86 6.82
C ARG A 130 -14.55 8.14 5.83
N ALA A 131 -14.08 7.15 5.08
CA ALA A 131 -12.95 7.32 4.17
C ALA A 131 -13.32 8.21 2.97
N GLU A 132 -12.40 9.09 2.61
CA GLU A 132 -12.56 9.95 1.45
C GLU A 132 -11.19 10.24 0.83
N TRP A 133 -11.07 10.05 -0.49
CA TRP A 133 -9.84 10.33 -1.24
C TRP A 133 -9.95 11.65 -1.98
N ARG A 134 -8.90 12.48 -1.88
CA ARG A 134 -8.79 13.78 -2.55
C ARG A 134 -7.40 14.00 -3.13
N LEU A 135 -7.34 14.43 -4.38
CA LEU A 135 -6.10 14.86 -5.04
C LEU A 135 -6.19 16.35 -5.38
N PRO A 136 -5.86 17.27 -4.46
CA PRO A 136 -6.02 18.71 -4.67
C PRO A 136 -4.88 19.34 -5.49
N GLN A 137 -3.91 18.58 -5.97
CA GLN A 137 -2.67 19.07 -6.55
C GLN A 137 -2.87 19.98 -7.76
N SER A 138 -3.82 19.68 -8.63
CA SER A 138 -4.11 20.52 -9.80
C SER A 138 -4.53 21.94 -9.41
N GLY A 139 -5.30 22.09 -8.33
CA GLY A 139 -5.68 23.38 -7.76
C GLY A 139 -4.51 24.14 -7.09
N LEU A 140 -3.41 23.43 -6.80
CA LEU A 140 -2.16 24.00 -6.26
C LEU A 140 -1.10 24.26 -7.35
N GLY A 141 -1.46 24.15 -8.64
CA GLY A 141 -0.54 24.37 -9.76
C GLY A 141 0.48 23.25 -9.98
N ILE A 142 0.27 22.07 -9.41
CA ILE A 142 1.15 20.91 -9.57
C ILE A 142 0.35 19.66 -9.90
N ILE A 143 1.01 18.60 -10.33
CA ILE A 143 0.39 17.31 -10.59
C ILE A 143 0.46 16.39 -9.36
N PRO A 144 -0.46 15.40 -9.21
CA PRO A 144 -0.31 14.32 -8.24
C PRO A 144 0.82 13.39 -8.70
N ALA A 145 2.06 13.76 -8.34
CA ALA A 145 3.28 13.03 -8.68
C ALA A 145 3.35 11.65 -8.01
N GLN A 146 4.47 10.95 -8.13
CA GLN A 146 4.70 9.62 -7.53
C GLN A 146 3.66 8.56 -7.92
N GLY A 147 3.02 8.73 -9.05
CA GLY A 147 2.00 7.82 -9.55
C GLY A 147 0.57 8.14 -9.08
N GLY A 148 0.33 9.29 -8.44
CA GLY A 148 -0.98 9.63 -7.89
C GLY A 148 -2.12 9.57 -8.92
N ALA A 149 -1.92 10.14 -10.11
CA ALA A 149 -2.92 10.05 -11.18
C ALA A 149 -2.85 8.71 -11.93
N THR A 150 -1.64 8.24 -12.25
CA THR A 150 -1.44 7.05 -13.11
C THR A 150 -1.79 5.74 -12.40
N ARG A 151 -1.48 5.60 -11.10
CA ARG A 151 -1.90 4.44 -10.29
C ARG A 151 -3.41 4.42 -10.11
N LEU A 152 -4.01 5.57 -9.78
CA LEU A 152 -5.46 5.64 -9.64
C LEU A 152 -6.17 5.22 -10.93
N ALA A 153 -5.65 5.63 -12.10
CA ALA A 153 -6.21 5.22 -13.37
C ALA A 153 -6.19 3.71 -13.63
N ARG A 154 -5.19 3.01 -13.07
CA ARG A 154 -5.12 1.54 -13.12
C ARG A 154 -6.13 0.88 -12.20
N TRP A 155 -6.43 1.49 -11.06
CA TRP A 155 -7.44 0.99 -10.13
C TRP A 155 -8.87 1.19 -10.64
N VAL A 156 -9.19 2.38 -11.15
CA VAL A 156 -10.59 2.81 -11.38
C VAL A 156 -10.88 3.29 -12.80
N GLY A 157 -9.92 3.18 -13.71
CA GLY A 157 -10.03 3.68 -15.07
C GLY A 157 -9.80 5.19 -15.20
N LYS A 158 -9.52 5.64 -16.45
CA LYS A 158 -9.09 7.00 -16.75
C LYS A 158 -10.11 8.07 -16.34
N GLY A 159 -11.39 7.83 -16.61
CA GLY A 159 -12.44 8.85 -16.39
C GLY A 159 -12.58 9.23 -14.92
N LEU A 160 -12.69 8.24 -14.05
CA LEU A 160 -12.81 8.48 -12.61
C LEU A 160 -11.50 9.04 -12.02
N ALA A 161 -10.36 8.50 -12.45
CA ALA A 161 -9.05 9.03 -12.02
C ALA A 161 -8.90 10.52 -12.40
N MET A 162 -9.33 10.92 -13.60
CA MET A 162 -9.31 12.32 -14.05
C MET A 162 -10.20 13.20 -13.16
N ARG A 163 -11.41 12.75 -12.83
CA ARG A 163 -12.32 13.46 -11.94
C ARG A 163 -11.66 13.71 -10.57
N VAL A 164 -11.07 12.68 -9.97
CA VAL A 164 -10.39 12.81 -8.65
C VAL A 164 -9.13 13.69 -8.75
N ALA A 165 -8.34 13.53 -9.83
CA ALA A 165 -7.14 14.34 -10.05
C ALA A 165 -7.44 15.84 -10.28
N PHE A 166 -8.67 16.17 -10.71
CA PHE A 166 -9.13 17.56 -10.80
C PHE A 166 -9.78 18.08 -9.50
N GLY A 167 -9.62 17.35 -8.39
CA GLY A 167 -10.01 17.80 -7.06
C GLY A 167 -11.39 17.37 -6.59
N PHE A 168 -12.17 16.64 -7.40
CA PHE A 168 -13.44 16.11 -6.93
C PHE A 168 -13.21 14.96 -5.94
N PRO A 169 -13.91 14.94 -4.80
CA PRO A 169 -13.74 13.89 -3.81
C PRO A 169 -14.24 12.54 -4.30
N LEU A 170 -13.62 11.48 -3.84
CA LEU A 170 -14.08 10.10 -3.99
C LEU A 170 -14.42 9.56 -2.59
N LYS A 171 -15.70 9.41 -2.29
CA LYS A 171 -16.19 8.93 -1.00
C LYS A 171 -16.10 7.39 -0.89
N ALA A 172 -16.12 6.89 0.33
CA ALA A 172 -15.95 5.47 0.66
C ALA A 172 -16.88 4.53 -0.13
N GLU A 173 -18.19 4.84 -0.17
CA GLU A 173 -19.18 4.02 -0.88
C GLU A 173 -18.89 3.94 -2.38
N GLU A 174 -18.52 5.07 -3.00
CA GLU A 174 -18.17 5.09 -4.41
C GLU A 174 -16.83 4.37 -4.63
N ALA A 175 -15.84 4.58 -3.77
CA ALA A 175 -14.55 3.89 -3.84
C ALA A 175 -14.71 2.36 -3.77
N TYR A 176 -15.60 1.86 -2.94
CA TYR A 176 -15.96 0.45 -2.87
C TYR A 176 -16.67 -0.02 -4.15
N ARG A 177 -17.67 0.73 -4.61
CA ARG A 177 -18.43 0.38 -5.81
C ARG A 177 -17.59 0.29 -7.09
N VAL A 178 -16.56 1.14 -7.20
CA VAL A 178 -15.68 1.19 -8.38
C VAL A 178 -14.42 0.32 -8.23
N GLY A 179 -14.27 -0.42 -7.12
CA GLY A 179 -13.19 -1.37 -6.89
C GLY A 179 -11.88 -0.76 -6.39
N LEU A 180 -11.85 0.52 -6.00
CA LEU A 180 -10.68 1.08 -5.32
C LEU A 180 -10.50 0.46 -3.93
N ALA A 181 -11.58 0.36 -3.15
CA ALA A 181 -11.60 -0.37 -1.89
C ALA A 181 -12.23 -1.74 -2.08
N GLN A 182 -11.66 -2.78 -1.49
CA GLN A 182 -12.16 -4.15 -1.58
C GLN A 182 -13.17 -4.46 -0.47
N TRP A 183 -13.11 -3.71 0.63
CA TRP A 183 -14.07 -3.79 1.73
C TRP A 183 -14.49 -2.39 2.17
N LEU A 184 -15.78 -2.25 2.50
CA LEU A 184 -16.36 -1.08 3.13
C LEU A 184 -17.02 -1.52 4.43
N VAL A 185 -16.64 -0.91 5.54
CA VAL A 185 -17.12 -1.28 6.86
C VAL A 185 -17.49 -0.05 7.69
N PRO A 186 -18.35 -0.20 8.71
CA PRO A 186 -18.52 0.83 9.74
C PRO A 186 -17.16 1.19 10.35
N HIS A 187 -17.01 2.44 10.75
CA HIS A 187 -15.72 2.96 11.21
C HIS A 187 -15.12 2.14 12.36
N ASP A 188 -15.92 1.78 13.33
CA ASP A 188 -15.49 1.01 14.52
C ASP A 188 -15.06 -0.43 14.17
N GLY A 189 -15.47 -0.94 13.00
CA GLY A 189 -15.10 -2.25 12.49
C GLY A 189 -13.85 -2.27 11.61
N LEU A 190 -13.25 -1.12 11.32
CA LEU A 190 -12.16 -1.00 10.33
C LEU A 190 -10.97 -1.89 10.66
N MET A 191 -10.40 -1.73 11.84
CA MET A 191 -9.20 -2.47 12.22
C MET A 191 -9.47 -3.96 12.40
N ALA A 192 -10.65 -4.34 12.91
CA ALA A 192 -11.05 -5.74 13.03
C ALA A 192 -11.08 -6.41 11.64
N ARG A 193 -11.68 -5.75 10.64
CA ARG A 193 -11.70 -6.27 9.27
C ARG A 193 -10.30 -6.30 8.64
N ALA A 194 -9.49 -5.27 8.82
CA ALA A 194 -8.13 -5.25 8.28
C ALA A 194 -7.26 -6.37 8.86
N ILE A 195 -7.37 -6.64 10.17
CA ILE A 195 -6.67 -7.73 10.84
C ILE A 195 -7.17 -9.09 10.32
N GLU A 196 -8.48 -9.30 10.21
CA GLU A 196 -9.06 -10.54 9.66
C GLU A 196 -8.50 -10.84 8.25
N VAL A 197 -8.45 -9.83 7.37
CA VAL A 197 -7.89 -9.98 6.02
C VAL A 197 -6.40 -10.28 6.07
N ALA A 198 -5.65 -9.59 6.93
CA ALA A 198 -4.22 -9.80 7.09
C ALA A 198 -3.89 -11.18 7.67
N GLU A 199 -4.66 -11.68 8.62
CA GLU A 199 -4.53 -13.02 9.19
C GLU A 199 -4.83 -14.10 8.15
N HIS A 200 -5.88 -13.92 7.33
CA HIS A 200 -6.16 -14.81 6.21
C HIS A 200 -4.95 -14.88 5.26
N ILE A 201 -4.41 -13.72 4.83
CA ILE A 201 -3.24 -13.68 3.95
C ILE A 201 -2.02 -14.33 4.63
N SER A 202 -1.81 -14.07 5.92
CA SER A 202 -0.71 -14.62 6.69
C SER A 202 -0.79 -16.15 6.86
N SER A 203 -1.97 -16.72 6.71
CA SER A 203 -2.19 -18.18 6.73
C SER A 203 -1.81 -18.88 5.42
N LEU A 204 -1.55 -18.14 4.35
CA LEU A 204 -1.17 -18.68 3.04
C LEU A 204 0.35 -18.94 2.97
N PRO A 205 0.83 -19.78 2.01
CA PRO A 205 2.25 -20.01 1.78
C PRO A 205 2.98 -18.70 1.43
N PRO A 206 3.99 -18.26 2.19
CA PRO A 206 4.62 -16.96 2.01
C PRO A 206 5.22 -16.72 0.63
N LEU A 207 5.89 -17.74 0.06
CA LEU A 207 6.49 -17.61 -1.29
C LEU A 207 5.41 -17.50 -2.36
N ALA A 208 4.32 -18.27 -2.26
CA ALA A 208 3.21 -18.16 -3.21
C ALA A 208 2.52 -16.80 -3.14
N THR A 209 2.29 -16.29 -1.93
CA THR A 209 1.71 -14.96 -1.71
C THR A 209 2.60 -13.86 -2.31
N ARG A 210 3.92 -13.91 -2.06
CA ARG A 210 4.89 -12.99 -2.63
C ARG A 210 4.90 -13.02 -4.16
N LEU A 211 5.00 -14.21 -4.76
CA LEU A 211 5.08 -14.33 -6.21
C LEU A 211 3.76 -13.99 -6.91
N THR A 212 2.63 -14.22 -6.25
CA THR A 212 1.32 -13.75 -6.74
C THR A 212 1.24 -12.23 -6.76
N LYS A 213 1.67 -11.55 -5.67
CA LYS A 213 1.78 -10.09 -5.63
C LYS A 213 2.70 -9.56 -6.74
N GLU A 214 3.87 -10.17 -6.89
CA GLU A 214 4.83 -9.77 -7.93
C GLU A 214 4.25 -9.95 -9.33
N SER A 215 3.56 -11.06 -9.59
CA SER A 215 2.89 -11.32 -10.86
C SER A 215 1.88 -10.22 -11.21
N LEU A 216 0.99 -9.89 -10.28
CA LEU A 216 -0.01 -8.84 -10.48
C LEU A 216 0.62 -7.46 -10.67
N ASN A 217 1.57 -7.07 -9.81
CA ASN A 217 2.17 -5.74 -9.86
C ASN A 217 3.01 -5.50 -11.11
N ARG A 218 3.67 -6.54 -11.64
CA ARG A 218 4.47 -6.43 -12.86
C ARG A 218 3.66 -6.73 -14.11
N GLY A 219 2.77 -7.71 -14.03
CA GLY A 219 2.02 -8.20 -15.19
C GLY A 219 1.03 -7.18 -15.76
N ILE A 220 0.47 -6.30 -14.91
CA ILE A 220 -0.51 -5.30 -15.37
C ILE A 220 0.06 -4.30 -16.40
N ASP A 221 1.37 -4.12 -16.46
CA ASP A 221 2.05 -3.20 -17.37
C ASP A 221 2.69 -3.92 -18.57
N LEU A 222 2.57 -5.25 -18.66
CA LEU A 222 3.13 -6.07 -19.74
C LEU A 222 2.07 -6.48 -20.77
N PRO A 223 2.47 -6.80 -22.00
CA PRO A 223 1.63 -7.56 -22.92
C PRO A 223 1.18 -8.88 -22.24
N LEU A 224 -0.06 -9.27 -22.41
CA LEU A 224 -0.64 -10.43 -21.72
C LEU A 224 0.20 -11.71 -21.88
N GLN A 225 0.72 -11.95 -23.07
CA GLN A 225 1.55 -13.15 -23.34
C GLN A 225 2.84 -13.18 -22.52
N ASP A 226 3.48 -12.01 -22.35
CA ASP A 226 4.71 -11.89 -21.56
C ASP A 226 4.41 -12.03 -20.07
N ALA A 227 3.29 -11.48 -19.61
CA ALA A 227 2.81 -11.67 -18.24
C ALA A 227 2.54 -13.15 -17.93
N VAL A 228 1.81 -13.84 -18.81
CA VAL A 228 1.50 -15.29 -18.68
C VAL A 228 2.77 -16.14 -18.68
N LEU A 229 3.75 -15.82 -19.55
CA LEU A 229 5.04 -16.51 -19.52
C LEU A 229 5.75 -16.33 -18.19
N GLY A 230 5.74 -15.11 -17.66
CA GLY A 230 6.26 -14.81 -16.32
C GLY A 230 5.56 -15.62 -15.21
N ASP A 231 4.26 -15.84 -15.33
CA ASP A 231 3.48 -16.64 -14.37
C ASP A 231 3.86 -18.13 -14.43
N LEU A 232 4.12 -18.66 -15.62
CA LEU A 232 4.60 -20.04 -15.77
C LEU A 232 5.95 -20.26 -15.07
N TYR A 233 6.88 -19.30 -15.17
CA TYR A 233 8.15 -19.40 -14.44
C TYR A 233 7.96 -19.34 -12.92
N ARG A 234 7.10 -18.45 -12.42
CA ARG A 234 6.79 -18.35 -10.98
C ARG A 234 6.10 -19.62 -10.48
N PHE A 235 5.17 -20.17 -11.27
CA PHE A 235 4.53 -21.43 -10.97
C PHE A 235 5.54 -22.57 -10.86
N ALA A 236 6.45 -22.70 -11.84
CA ALA A 236 7.49 -23.74 -11.84
C ALA A 236 8.42 -23.63 -10.60
N MET A 237 8.76 -22.42 -10.18
CA MET A 237 9.54 -22.22 -8.94
C MET A 237 8.77 -22.70 -7.71
N LEU A 238 7.47 -22.43 -7.62
CA LEU A 238 6.65 -22.86 -6.48
C LEU A 238 6.44 -24.36 -6.41
N GLU A 239 6.45 -25.08 -7.54
CA GLU A 239 6.36 -26.55 -7.58
C GLU A 239 7.49 -27.24 -6.80
N LEU A 240 8.64 -26.55 -6.62
CA LEU A 240 9.82 -27.07 -5.93
C LEU A 240 9.82 -26.79 -4.41
N THR A 241 8.81 -26.09 -3.88
CA THR A 241 8.78 -25.65 -2.49
C THR A 241 8.25 -26.72 -1.53
N GLU A 242 8.76 -26.74 -0.29
CA GLU A 242 8.21 -27.56 0.79
C GLU A 242 6.76 -27.17 1.09
N ASP A 243 6.42 -25.88 1.02
CA ASP A 243 5.08 -25.39 1.31
C ASP A 243 4.03 -25.92 0.33
N LYS A 244 4.39 -26.15 -0.95
CA LYS A 244 3.48 -26.79 -1.91
C LYS A 244 3.23 -28.25 -1.53
N GLN A 245 4.26 -28.98 -1.10
CA GLN A 245 4.12 -30.36 -0.66
C GLN A 245 3.28 -30.43 0.61
N GLU A 246 3.53 -29.55 1.57
CA GLU A 246 2.76 -29.42 2.81
C GLU A 246 1.28 -29.09 2.52
N ALA A 247 0.99 -28.18 1.58
CA ALA A 247 -0.37 -27.85 1.20
C ALA A 247 -1.13 -29.09 0.70
N HIS A 248 -0.51 -29.90 -0.17
CA HIS A 248 -1.11 -31.11 -0.69
C HIS A 248 -1.29 -32.20 0.39
N GLN A 249 -0.32 -32.34 1.27
CA GLN A 249 -0.40 -33.31 2.36
C GLN A 249 -1.49 -32.92 3.37
N ALA A 250 -1.49 -31.66 3.83
CA ALA A 250 -2.49 -31.15 4.75
C ALA A 250 -3.93 -31.28 4.19
N TRP A 251 -4.11 -31.03 2.87
CA TRP A 251 -5.39 -31.23 2.22
C TRP A 251 -5.86 -32.69 2.23
N ARG A 252 -4.95 -33.65 1.94
CA ARG A 252 -5.28 -35.10 1.98
C ARG A 252 -5.63 -35.55 3.40
N GLU A 253 -4.90 -35.01 4.38
CA GLU A 253 -5.06 -35.36 5.82
C GLU A 253 -6.18 -34.55 6.49
N ARG A 254 -6.81 -33.60 5.79
CA ARG A 254 -7.87 -32.71 6.30
C ARG A 254 -7.44 -31.93 7.55
N ARG A 255 -6.18 -31.51 7.62
CA ARG A 255 -5.63 -30.68 8.70
C ARG A 255 -5.23 -29.29 8.22
N LYS A 256 -5.00 -28.40 9.16
CA LYS A 256 -4.41 -27.08 8.84
C LYS A 256 -2.94 -27.27 8.41
N PRO A 257 -2.49 -26.62 7.31
CA PRO A 257 -1.10 -26.65 6.89
C PRO A 257 -0.21 -25.79 7.81
N GLY A 258 1.08 -26.13 7.86
CA GLY A 258 2.12 -25.37 8.56
C GLY A 258 3.16 -24.85 7.59
N PHE A 259 2.93 -23.68 6.98
CA PHE A 259 3.80 -23.10 5.96
C PHE A 259 5.04 -22.43 6.55
N LYS A 260 6.21 -22.68 5.94
CA LYS A 260 7.53 -22.25 6.41
C LYS A 260 8.21 -21.24 5.49
N GLY A 261 7.68 -21.00 4.27
CA GLY A 261 8.26 -20.10 3.29
C GLY A 261 9.52 -20.63 2.59
N ARG A 262 9.60 -21.93 2.38
CA ARG A 262 10.74 -22.58 1.72
C ARG A 262 10.37 -23.79 0.88
#